data_46974984a168c44bdbc2ba09a733dd08
#
_entry.id   46974984a168c44bdbc2ba09a733dd08
#
_cell.length_a   1.000
_cell.length_b   1.000
_cell.length_c   1.000
_cell.angle_alpha   90.00
_cell.angle_beta   90.00
_cell.angle_gamma   90.00
#
_symmetry.space_group_name_H-M   'P 1'
#
loop_
_entity.id
_entity.type
_entity.pdbx_description
1 polymer ?
#
loop_
_entity_poly.entity_id
_entity_poly.type
_entity_poly.pdbx_seq_one_letter_code
_entity_poly.pdbx_strand_id
1 'polypeptide(L)'
;MNKKSICLAVGLCLLTSTWAQKKSFGRKMEPINFSQVEITDNFWKPRLETHANTTLGVCINQCEYTTNRVKNFAIAAGVIPGKFEGLVYDDSDLYKMIEGVAYSLTNHRNDLLENKIDTIISYIAKAQKEDGYLMTYYLLGDMSQRWTDMDKHEMYCCGHLIEAAIAYD
;
A
#
# COMPACT_ATOMS: atom_id res chain seq x y z
N MET A 1 32.95 46.33 -7.48
CA MET A 1 32.54 45.00 -7.94
C MET A 1 31.34 45.16 -8.82
N ASN A 2 31.42 44.79 -10.08
CA ASN A 2 30.43 45.12 -11.11
C ASN A 2 29.22 44.16 -11.02
N LYS A 3 27.99 44.64 -11.03
CA LYS A 3 26.76 43.84 -10.92
C LYS A 3 26.72 42.65 -11.88
N LYS A 4 27.34 42.78 -13.05
CA LYS A 4 27.45 41.71 -14.08
C LYS A 4 28.33 40.55 -13.62
N SER A 5 29.36 40.78 -12.81
CA SER A 5 30.25 39.72 -12.30
C SER A 5 29.57 38.90 -11.21
N ILE A 6 28.64 39.46 -10.45
CA ILE A 6 27.89 38.78 -9.40
C ILE A 6 26.87 37.84 -10.03
N CYS A 7 26.20 38.26 -11.09
CA CYS A 7 25.25 37.40 -11.83
C CYS A 7 25.92 36.19 -12.49
N LEU A 8 27.14 36.34 -12.99
CA LEU A 8 27.90 35.25 -13.60
C LEU A 8 28.33 34.21 -12.56
N ALA A 9 28.75 34.67 -11.34
CA ALA A 9 29.15 33.78 -10.25
C ALA A 9 27.94 32.98 -9.69
N VAL A 10 26.75 33.59 -9.58
CA VAL A 10 25.53 32.92 -9.14
C VAL A 10 25.00 31.92 -10.21
N GLY A 11 25.11 32.26 -11.49
CA GLY A 11 24.75 31.36 -12.59
C GLY A 11 25.66 30.11 -12.65
N LEU A 12 26.96 30.27 -12.35
CA LEU A 12 27.90 29.15 -12.36
C LEU A 12 27.69 28.20 -11.17
N CYS A 13 27.29 28.73 -10.00
CA CYS A 13 26.94 27.90 -8.83
C CYS A 13 25.64 27.09 -9.03
N LEU A 14 24.71 27.54 -9.86
CA LEU A 14 23.48 26.80 -10.17
C LEU A 14 23.68 25.67 -11.19
N LEU A 15 24.75 25.71 -11.97
CA LEU A 15 25.09 24.66 -12.95
C LEU A 15 25.92 23.52 -12.35
N THR A 16 26.41 23.65 -11.12
CA THR A 16 27.08 22.57 -10.38
C THR A 16 26.14 21.74 -9.52
N SER A 17 24.83 21.96 -9.63
CA SER A 17 23.82 21.16 -8.96
C SER A 17 23.84 19.74 -9.52
N THR A 18 24.68 18.93 -8.89
CA THR A 18 24.33 17.58 -8.46
C THR A 18 24.05 16.58 -9.56
N TRP A 19 25.05 16.20 -10.29
CA TRP A 19 25.18 14.79 -10.53
C TRP A 19 25.65 14.16 -9.20
N ALA A 20 24.73 13.88 -8.30
CA ALA A 20 24.94 12.91 -7.27
C ALA A 20 25.12 11.58 -8.00
N GLN A 21 26.35 11.29 -8.44
CA GLN A 21 26.71 9.94 -8.83
C GLN A 21 26.33 9.07 -7.62
N LYS A 22 25.26 8.28 -7.78
CA LYS A 22 25.06 7.08 -6.97
C LYS A 22 26.39 6.33 -7.03
N LYS A 23 27.27 6.50 -6.02
CA LYS A 23 28.36 5.59 -5.82
C LYS A 23 27.70 4.24 -5.63
N SER A 24 27.62 3.47 -6.68
CA SER A 24 27.38 2.05 -6.64
C SER A 24 28.47 1.51 -5.72
N PHE A 25 28.15 1.32 -4.47
CA PHE A 25 28.93 0.47 -3.59
C PHE A 25 28.91 -0.88 -4.32
N GLY A 26 30.06 -1.30 -4.82
CA GLY A 26 30.27 -2.41 -5.73
C GLY A 26 29.68 -3.75 -5.28
N ARG A 27 28.38 -3.80 -5.11
CA ARG A 27 27.62 -5.03 -4.94
C ARG A 27 27.52 -5.68 -6.32
N LYS A 28 28.23 -6.78 -6.49
CA LYS A 28 28.11 -7.65 -7.65
C LYS A 28 26.75 -8.39 -7.70
N MET A 29 25.86 -8.16 -6.73
CA MET A 29 24.57 -8.81 -6.63
C MET A 29 23.48 -7.80 -7.00
N GLU A 30 22.62 -8.17 -7.93
CA GLU A 30 21.40 -7.45 -8.28
C GLU A 30 20.20 -8.17 -7.68
N PRO A 31 19.18 -7.43 -7.15
CA PRO A 31 17.97 -8.06 -6.66
C PRO A 31 17.20 -8.68 -7.84
N ILE A 32 16.75 -9.89 -7.67
CA ILE A 32 15.85 -10.57 -8.60
C ILE A 32 14.43 -10.27 -8.19
N ASN A 33 13.56 -9.95 -9.16
CA ASN A 33 12.14 -9.77 -8.88
C ASN A 33 11.54 -11.07 -8.35
N PHE A 34 10.73 -11.01 -7.30
CA PHE A 34 10.11 -12.18 -6.68
C PHE A 34 9.25 -12.99 -7.65
N SER A 35 8.67 -12.35 -8.69
CA SER A 35 7.91 -13.02 -9.75
C SER A 35 8.77 -14.00 -10.60
N GLN A 36 10.09 -13.88 -10.52
CA GLN A 36 11.03 -14.76 -11.22
C GLN A 36 11.54 -15.90 -10.33
N VAL A 37 11.03 -16.03 -9.10
CA VAL A 37 11.45 -17.01 -8.12
C VAL A 37 10.34 -18.02 -7.88
N GLU A 38 10.60 -19.28 -8.17
CA GLU A 38 9.73 -20.39 -7.83
C GLU A 38 10.30 -21.18 -6.64
N ILE A 39 9.47 -21.43 -5.62
CA ILE A 39 9.83 -22.25 -4.46
C ILE A 39 9.41 -23.69 -4.72
N THR A 40 10.40 -24.61 -4.81
CA THR A 40 10.17 -26.00 -5.19
C THR A 40 10.46 -27.00 -4.07
N ASP A 41 10.87 -26.53 -2.88
CA ASP A 41 11.24 -27.37 -1.75
C ASP A 41 10.02 -28.03 -1.07
N ASN A 42 10.27 -29.02 -0.23
CA ASN A 42 9.22 -29.78 0.47
C ASN A 42 8.75 -29.12 1.77
N PHE A 43 9.31 -27.97 2.15
CA PHE A 43 8.93 -27.27 3.37
C PHE A 43 8.06 -26.03 3.07
N TRP A 44 8.52 -25.14 2.20
CA TRP A 44 7.80 -23.89 1.91
C TRP A 44 6.71 -24.07 0.86
N LYS A 45 6.94 -24.86 -0.19
CA LYS A 45 5.95 -25.06 -1.25
C LYS A 45 4.57 -25.49 -0.71
N PRO A 46 4.42 -26.51 0.16
CA PRO A 46 3.12 -26.89 0.71
C PRO A 46 2.46 -25.78 1.53
N ARG A 47 3.27 -24.90 2.16
CA ARG A 47 2.75 -23.75 2.93
C ARG A 47 2.19 -22.66 2.00
N LEU A 48 2.87 -22.39 0.89
CA LEU A 48 2.38 -21.47 -0.13
C LEU A 48 1.09 -21.98 -0.77
N GLU A 49 1.00 -23.28 -1.03
CA GLU A 49 -0.25 -23.91 -1.52
C GLU A 49 -1.39 -23.79 -0.49
N THR A 50 -1.11 -24.02 0.79
CA THR A 50 -2.10 -23.82 1.86
C THR A 50 -2.50 -22.35 1.96
N HIS A 51 -1.54 -21.44 1.85
CA HIS A 51 -1.81 -20.00 1.83
C HIS A 51 -2.75 -19.62 0.69
N ALA A 52 -2.43 -20.01 -0.54
CA ALA A 52 -3.23 -19.70 -1.72
C ALA A 52 -4.64 -20.31 -1.69
N ASN A 53 -4.75 -21.60 -1.28
CA ASN A 53 -5.99 -22.36 -1.39
C ASN A 53 -6.91 -22.26 -0.16
N THR A 54 -6.37 -21.80 0.99
CA THR A 54 -7.13 -21.80 2.26
C THR A 54 -6.99 -20.49 3.01
N THR A 55 -5.77 -20.06 3.34
CA THR A 55 -5.54 -18.93 4.25
C THR A 55 -6.09 -17.63 3.70
N LEU A 56 -5.84 -17.34 2.43
CA LEU A 56 -6.35 -16.11 1.79
C LEU A 56 -7.87 -16.04 1.79
N GLY A 57 -8.55 -17.16 1.52
CA GLY A 57 -10.02 -17.21 1.60
C GLY A 57 -10.53 -16.88 3.00
N VAL A 58 -9.87 -17.38 4.04
CA VAL A 58 -10.21 -17.06 5.44
C VAL A 58 -9.95 -15.58 5.74
N CYS A 59 -8.80 -15.02 5.36
CA CYS A 59 -8.46 -13.62 5.60
C CYS A 59 -9.45 -12.67 4.89
N ILE A 60 -9.80 -12.95 3.65
CA ILE A 60 -10.79 -12.19 2.89
C ILE A 60 -12.15 -12.23 3.58
N ASN A 61 -12.59 -13.42 3.98
CA ASN A 61 -13.86 -13.58 4.70
C ASN A 61 -13.88 -12.76 5.99
N GLN A 62 -12.78 -12.75 6.76
CA GLN A 62 -12.66 -11.94 7.96
C GLN A 62 -12.77 -10.44 7.63
N CYS A 63 -12.07 -9.95 6.63
CA CYS A 63 -12.11 -8.53 6.26
C CYS A 63 -13.46 -8.09 5.68
N GLU A 64 -14.14 -8.96 4.95
CA GLU A 64 -15.37 -8.63 4.22
C GLU A 64 -16.62 -8.80 5.08
N TYR A 65 -16.74 -9.93 5.80
CA TYR A 65 -17.99 -10.33 6.44
C TYR A 65 -17.96 -10.28 7.97
N THR A 66 -16.79 -10.42 8.60
CA THR A 66 -16.71 -10.55 10.05
C THR A 66 -16.33 -9.24 10.74
N THR A 67 -15.48 -8.42 10.11
CA THR A 67 -14.82 -7.29 10.78
C THR A 67 -15.09 -5.93 10.12
N ASN A 68 -15.99 -5.84 9.17
CA ASN A 68 -16.41 -4.60 8.49
C ASN A 68 -15.30 -3.79 7.77
N ARG A 69 -14.08 -4.32 7.60
CA ARG A 69 -12.95 -3.58 6.99
C ARG A 69 -13.24 -3.16 5.56
N VAL A 70 -13.70 -4.09 4.72
CA VAL A 70 -14.13 -3.77 3.35
C VAL A 70 -15.35 -2.85 3.35
N LYS A 71 -16.31 -3.08 4.27
CA LYS A 71 -17.52 -2.27 4.41
C LYS A 71 -17.19 -0.81 4.74
N ASN A 72 -16.22 -0.55 5.62
CA ASN A 72 -15.80 0.82 5.94
C ASN A 72 -15.30 1.57 4.70
N PHE A 73 -14.52 0.92 3.84
CA PHE A 73 -14.11 1.53 2.56
C PHE A 73 -15.26 1.74 1.60
N ALA A 74 -16.20 0.80 1.49
CA ALA A 74 -17.38 0.97 0.66
C ALA A 74 -18.27 2.15 1.12
N ILE A 75 -18.37 2.37 2.45
CA ILE A 75 -19.07 3.53 3.04
C ILE A 75 -18.28 4.81 2.73
N ALA A 76 -16.96 4.83 2.98
CA ALA A 76 -16.11 6.01 2.72
C ALA A 76 -16.07 6.39 1.24
N ALA A 77 -16.18 5.40 0.35
CA ALA A 77 -16.32 5.58 -1.09
C ALA A 77 -17.73 6.05 -1.55
N GLY A 78 -18.70 6.15 -0.62
CA GLY A 78 -20.08 6.51 -0.95
C GLY A 78 -20.86 5.43 -1.73
N VAL A 79 -20.38 4.19 -1.75
CA VAL A 79 -21.04 3.08 -2.45
C VAL A 79 -22.24 2.56 -1.67
N ILE A 80 -22.13 2.53 -0.34
CA ILE A 80 -23.22 2.14 0.57
C ILE A 80 -23.34 3.14 1.71
N PRO A 81 -24.52 3.34 2.31
CA PRO A 81 -24.68 4.14 3.52
C PRO A 81 -24.17 3.38 4.74
N GLY A 82 -23.71 4.11 5.76
CA GLY A 82 -23.29 3.52 7.03
C GLY A 82 -22.45 4.45 7.90
N LYS A 83 -21.86 3.86 8.92
CA LYS A 83 -20.92 4.50 9.85
C LYS A 83 -19.69 3.62 9.99
N PHE A 84 -18.60 4.19 10.49
CA PHE A 84 -17.41 3.42 10.83
C PHE A 84 -17.71 2.40 11.93
N GLU A 85 -17.19 1.19 11.76
CA GLU A 85 -17.27 0.11 12.75
C GLU A 85 -15.91 -0.58 12.86
N GLY A 86 -15.43 -0.83 14.07
CA GLY A 86 -14.19 -1.56 14.34
C GLY A 86 -13.15 -0.72 15.05
N LEU A 87 -11.89 -1.09 14.89
CA LEU A 87 -10.74 -0.45 15.51
C LEU A 87 -10.18 0.64 14.60
N VAL A 88 -9.61 1.68 15.21
CA VAL A 88 -9.09 2.83 14.48
C VAL A 88 -8.10 2.48 13.36
N TYR A 89 -7.30 1.44 13.53
CA TYR A 89 -6.24 1.00 12.60
C TYR A 89 -6.64 -0.18 11.71
N ASP A 90 -7.92 -0.53 11.62
CA ASP A 90 -8.42 -1.69 10.87
C ASP A 90 -8.10 -1.63 9.37
N ASP A 91 -7.92 -0.44 8.80
CA ASP A 91 -7.51 -0.26 7.41
C ASP A 91 -6.21 -1.03 7.08
N SER A 92 -5.26 -1.08 8.03
CA SER A 92 -3.99 -1.76 7.84
C SER A 92 -4.13 -3.27 7.59
N ASP A 93 -5.13 -3.91 8.19
CA ASP A 93 -5.37 -5.34 8.00
C ASP A 93 -5.87 -5.65 6.60
N LEU A 94 -6.70 -4.74 6.03
CA LEU A 94 -7.14 -4.86 4.64
C LEU A 94 -5.95 -4.72 3.68
N TYR A 95 -5.05 -3.75 3.92
CA TYR A 95 -3.88 -3.55 3.10
C TYR A 95 -2.92 -4.76 3.14
N LYS A 96 -2.64 -5.30 4.33
CA LYS A 96 -1.84 -6.52 4.48
C LYS A 96 -2.46 -7.73 3.79
N MET A 97 -3.79 -7.84 3.81
CA MET A 97 -4.49 -8.90 3.10
C MET A 97 -4.32 -8.73 1.58
N ILE A 98 -4.45 -7.51 1.04
CA ILE A 98 -4.22 -7.22 -0.39
C ILE A 98 -2.79 -7.57 -0.78
N GLU A 99 -1.81 -7.16 0.01
CA GLU A 99 -0.40 -7.49 -0.22
C GLU A 99 -0.16 -9.02 -0.27
N GLY A 100 -0.72 -9.75 0.70
CA GLY A 100 -0.62 -11.22 0.73
C GLY A 100 -1.28 -11.88 -0.49
N VAL A 101 -2.40 -11.35 -0.98
CA VAL A 101 -3.05 -11.81 -2.22
C VAL A 101 -2.17 -11.52 -3.43
N ALA A 102 -1.62 -10.31 -3.53
CA ALA A 102 -0.75 -9.90 -4.63
C ALA A 102 0.44 -10.86 -4.82
N TYR A 103 1.17 -11.13 -3.74
CA TYR A 103 2.27 -12.09 -3.77
C TYR A 103 1.82 -13.51 -4.13
N SER A 104 0.62 -13.93 -3.69
CA SER A 104 0.10 -15.26 -4.02
C SER A 104 -0.29 -15.38 -5.50
N LEU A 105 -0.92 -14.36 -6.07
CA LEU A 105 -1.37 -14.35 -7.46
C LEU A 105 -0.21 -14.48 -8.45
N THR A 106 0.99 -14.06 -8.09
CA THR A 106 2.20 -14.22 -8.90
C THR A 106 2.47 -15.69 -9.25
N ASN A 107 2.25 -16.61 -8.33
CA ASN A 107 2.54 -18.04 -8.51
C ASN A 107 1.27 -18.91 -8.58
N HIS A 108 0.12 -18.38 -8.13
CA HIS A 108 -1.15 -19.08 -8.05
C HIS A 108 -2.25 -18.21 -8.66
N ARG A 109 -2.25 -18.11 -9.99
CA ARG A 109 -3.22 -17.29 -10.70
C ARG A 109 -4.65 -17.69 -10.37
N ASN A 110 -5.48 -16.70 -10.05
CA ASN A 110 -6.89 -16.86 -9.72
C ASN A 110 -7.68 -15.62 -10.12
N ASP A 111 -8.27 -15.64 -11.30
CA ASP A 111 -8.96 -14.49 -11.88
C ASP A 111 -10.19 -14.05 -11.04
N LEU A 112 -10.84 -14.97 -10.32
CA LEU A 112 -11.95 -14.60 -9.42
C LEU A 112 -11.46 -13.84 -8.19
N LEU A 113 -10.33 -14.24 -7.65
CA LEU A 113 -9.70 -13.58 -6.54
C LEU A 113 -9.17 -12.20 -6.95
N GLU A 114 -8.50 -12.11 -8.09
CA GLU A 114 -7.99 -10.86 -8.68
C GLU A 114 -9.14 -9.85 -8.87
N ASN A 115 -10.22 -10.22 -9.55
CA ASN A 115 -11.40 -9.36 -9.73
C ASN A 115 -12.03 -8.89 -8.40
N LYS A 116 -12.03 -9.74 -7.38
CA LYS A 116 -12.50 -9.36 -6.04
C LYS A 116 -11.62 -8.29 -5.43
N ILE A 117 -10.30 -8.44 -5.51
CA ILE A 117 -9.33 -7.47 -4.99
C ILE A 117 -9.42 -6.15 -5.77
N ASP A 118 -9.54 -6.18 -7.08
CA ASP A 118 -9.78 -4.99 -7.91
C ASP A 118 -11.01 -4.21 -7.46
N THR A 119 -12.08 -4.92 -7.11
CA THR A 119 -13.28 -4.28 -6.57
C THR A 119 -12.99 -3.57 -5.25
N ILE A 120 -12.26 -4.21 -4.33
CA ILE A 120 -11.86 -3.63 -3.04
C ILE A 120 -10.94 -2.42 -3.26
N ILE A 121 -9.95 -2.54 -4.15
CA ILE A 121 -9.05 -1.44 -4.52
C ILE A 121 -9.84 -0.27 -5.09
N SER A 122 -10.90 -0.53 -5.87
CA SER A 122 -11.77 0.54 -6.38
C SER A 122 -12.47 1.34 -5.27
N TYR A 123 -12.83 0.69 -4.15
CA TYR A 123 -13.39 1.40 -2.99
C TYR A 123 -12.32 2.23 -2.28
N ILE A 124 -11.11 1.69 -2.12
CA ILE A 124 -9.97 2.40 -1.53
C ILE A 124 -9.67 3.66 -2.33
N ALA A 125 -9.55 3.54 -3.65
CA ALA A 125 -9.27 4.65 -4.55
C ALA A 125 -10.37 5.75 -4.50
N LYS A 126 -11.65 5.35 -4.44
CA LYS A 126 -12.77 6.31 -4.34
C LYS A 126 -12.85 6.97 -2.97
N ALA A 127 -12.40 6.31 -1.90
CA ALA A 127 -12.41 6.85 -0.55
C ALA A 127 -11.31 7.90 -0.34
N GLN A 128 -10.22 7.84 -1.12
CA GLN A 128 -9.09 8.76 -0.99
C GLN A 128 -9.51 10.20 -1.29
N LYS A 129 -9.04 11.14 -0.45
CA LYS A 129 -9.31 12.57 -0.62
C LYS A 129 -8.39 13.19 -1.68
N GLU A 130 -8.75 14.36 -2.17
CA GLU A 130 -7.97 15.12 -3.16
C GLU A 130 -6.54 15.46 -2.68
N ASP A 131 -6.36 15.63 -1.37
CA ASP A 131 -5.06 15.86 -0.74
C ASP A 131 -4.26 14.55 -0.52
N GLY A 132 -4.78 13.40 -0.97
CA GLY A 132 -4.18 12.08 -0.84
C GLY A 132 -4.47 11.39 0.49
N TYR A 133 -5.16 12.04 1.42
CA TYR A 133 -5.46 11.45 2.72
C TYR A 133 -6.39 10.23 2.61
N LEU A 134 -6.08 9.18 3.38
CA LEU A 134 -6.85 7.95 3.39
C LEU A 134 -6.74 7.26 4.74
N MET A 135 -7.83 7.24 5.50
CA MET A 135 -8.04 6.44 6.69
C MET A 135 -9.52 6.44 7.03
N THR A 136 -10.18 5.28 6.98
CA THR A 136 -11.66 5.19 7.09
C THR A 136 -12.19 5.69 8.42
N TYR A 137 -11.45 5.53 9.52
CA TYR A 137 -11.82 6.03 10.84
C TYR A 137 -12.09 7.54 10.83
N TYR A 138 -11.18 8.33 10.28
CA TYR A 138 -11.35 9.78 10.20
C TYR A 138 -12.26 10.22 9.04
N LEU A 139 -12.22 9.50 7.91
CA LEU A 139 -13.10 9.79 6.76
C LEU A 139 -14.57 9.67 7.11
N LEU A 140 -14.93 8.75 7.99
CA LEU A 140 -16.30 8.49 8.44
C LEU A 140 -16.61 9.12 9.81
N GLY A 141 -15.61 9.74 10.44
CA GLY A 141 -15.69 10.40 11.74
C GLY A 141 -15.38 11.90 11.65
N ASP A 142 -14.40 12.34 12.42
CA ASP A 142 -13.98 13.74 12.50
C ASP A 142 -12.62 13.97 11.80
N MET A 143 -12.65 14.46 10.58
CA MET A 143 -11.48 14.78 9.77
C MET A 143 -10.58 15.89 10.36
N SER A 144 -11.10 16.70 11.30
CA SER A 144 -10.30 17.74 11.96
C SER A 144 -9.26 17.16 12.93
N GLN A 145 -9.44 15.90 13.32
CA GLN A 145 -8.57 15.18 14.26
C GLN A 145 -7.46 14.39 13.58
N ARG A 146 -7.38 14.39 12.24
CA ARG A 146 -6.27 13.72 11.54
C ARG A 146 -4.91 14.28 11.96
N TRP A 147 -3.92 13.45 12.11
CA TRP A 147 -2.54 13.77 12.48
C TRP A 147 -2.35 14.36 13.88
N THR A 148 -3.36 14.34 14.74
CA THR A 148 -3.27 14.91 16.10
C THR A 148 -2.83 13.92 17.15
N ASP A 149 -2.97 12.63 16.89
CA ASP A 149 -2.70 11.56 17.86
C ASP A 149 -1.95 10.40 17.17
N MET A 150 -0.68 10.22 17.50
CA MET A 150 0.18 9.17 16.94
C MET A 150 -0.31 7.75 17.27
N ASP A 151 -1.03 7.57 18.38
CA ASP A 151 -1.57 6.27 18.79
C ASP A 151 -2.74 5.81 17.90
N LYS A 152 -3.21 6.68 17.00
CA LYS A 152 -4.23 6.31 15.99
C LYS A 152 -3.65 5.62 14.74
N HIS A 153 -2.34 5.48 14.66
CA HIS A 153 -1.67 4.65 13.64
C HIS A 153 -1.84 5.11 12.18
N GLU A 154 -2.05 6.42 11.91
CA GLU A 154 -2.25 6.94 10.55
C GLU A 154 -1.05 6.62 9.64
N MET A 155 0.17 6.91 10.10
CA MET A 155 1.39 6.60 9.34
C MET A 155 1.62 5.10 9.16
N TYR A 156 1.22 4.29 10.14
CA TYR A 156 1.27 2.84 10.05
C TYR A 156 0.33 2.31 8.95
N CYS A 157 -0.91 2.77 8.92
CA CYS A 157 -1.86 2.43 7.86
C CYS A 157 -1.36 2.89 6.48
N CYS A 158 -0.79 4.11 6.39
CA CYS A 158 -0.20 4.63 5.17
C CYS A 158 0.97 3.76 4.67
N GLY A 159 1.85 3.31 5.57
CA GLY A 159 2.96 2.41 5.24
C GLY A 159 2.46 1.11 4.60
N HIS A 160 1.49 0.44 5.21
CA HIS A 160 0.92 -0.79 4.67
C HIS A 160 0.15 -0.59 3.36
N LEU A 161 -0.48 0.57 3.15
CA LEU A 161 -1.07 0.90 1.84
C LEU A 161 -0.01 0.96 0.74
N ILE A 162 1.13 1.60 1.02
CA ILE A 162 2.24 1.71 0.06
C ILE A 162 2.81 0.32 -0.28
N GLU A 163 3.03 -0.53 0.74
CA GLU A 163 3.50 -1.90 0.54
C GLU A 163 2.52 -2.73 -0.31
N ALA A 164 1.22 -2.66 0.00
CA ALA A 164 0.18 -3.34 -0.77
C ALA A 164 0.10 -2.85 -2.22
N ALA A 165 0.23 -1.53 -2.45
CA ALA A 165 0.20 -0.95 -3.79
C ALA A 165 1.40 -1.41 -4.62
N ILE A 166 2.61 -1.41 -4.04
CA ILE A 166 3.83 -1.88 -4.73
C ILE A 166 3.75 -3.39 -5.05
N ALA A 167 3.13 -4.18 -4.16
CA ALA A 167 3.01 -5.62 -4.38
C ALA A 167 2.00 -5.97 -5.47
N TYR A 168 0.98 -5.12 -5.68
CA TYR A 168 -0.12 -5.35 -6.62
C TYR A 168 0.15 -4.76 -8.02
N ASP A 169 1.15 -3.85 -8.18
CA ASP A 169 1.55 -3.25 -9.45
C ASP A 169 2.29 -4.26 -10.34
#